data_e92e752682b2d3dbc0636705c4c87e9e
#
_entry.id   e92e752682b2d3dbc0636705c4c87e9e
#
_cell.length_a   1.000
_cell.length_b   1.000
_cell.length_c   1.000
_cell.angle_alpha   90.00
_cell.angle_beta   90.00
_cell.angle_gamma   90.00
#
_symmetry.space_group_name_H-M   'P 1'
#
loop_
_entity.id
_entity.type
_entity.pdbx_description
1 polymer ?
#
loop_
_entity_poly.entity_id
_entity_poly.type
_entity_poly.pdbx_seq_one_letter_code
_entity_poly.pdbx_strand_id
1 'polypeptide(L)'
;MTKLRPPEEINTFCIGFDEPSFDESAFARETAAFYRARHREQEVAMADALEQSAPLLQTLGEPLGDPSFLPTSILAGFARRHVTVALSGDGGDELFAGYDPFAALKPAARYQKLVPTMLHRLISRLVGKLPISDRNMSLDFKLRRALKGVGHPPEFWNPVWLSPLAPEDFGDMFSEPLPQEELYSEALACWHDGEGDLLDNSLNFYVNSYLQNGILTKVDRAAMASSLETRAIFLDNDLVEFCQKLPNRFKVYKGQRKYLLRKAFADYLPAQVLKRPKKGFGIPLNKWLRTLSLPAKNWKVPGINEDWIERCWENHRAGHEDHRLLLWSWMSFCHLRQ
;
A
#
# COMPACT_ATOMS: atom_id res chain seq x y z
N MET A 1 23.85 -0.95 11.11
CA MET A 1 24.98 -0.44 10.32
C MET A 1 25.95 0.39 11.19
N THR A 2 25.50 1.39 11.95
CA THR A 2 26.36 2.27 12.77
C THR A 2 27.20 1.58 13.84
N LYS A 3 26.90 0.33 14.20
CA LYS A 3 27.75 -0.53 15.05
C LYS A 3 28.87 -1.25 14.26
N LEU A 4 28.77 -1.25 12.94
CA LEU A 4 29.66 -2.03 12.07
C LEU A 4 30.51 -1.14 11.16
N ARG A 5 30.10 0.11 10.95
CA ARG A 5 30.79 1.09 10.10
C ARG A 5 30.70 2.48 10.71
N PRO A 6 31.66 3.36 10.42
CA PRO A 6 31.58 4.78 10.77
C PRO A 6 30.29 5.41 10.24
N PRO A 7 29.56 6.19 11.06
CA PRO A 7 28.30 6.79 10.67
C PRO A 7 28.37 7.65 9.39
N GLU A 8 29.48 8.34 9.19
CA GLU A 8 29.76 9.20 8.01
C GLU A 8 29.89 8.44 6.69
N GLU A 9 30.13 7.13 6.74
CA GLU A 9 30.12 6.24 5.57
C GLU A 9 28.72 5.74 5.21
N ILE A 10 27.76 5.90 6.10
CA ILE A 10 26.39 5.41 5.93
C ILE A 10 25.58 6.47 5.20
N ASN A 11 25.16 6.17 3.96
CA ASN A 11 24.25 7.01 3.22
C ASN A 11 22.80 6.60 3.53
N THR A 12 21.93 7.58 3.76
CA THR A 12 20.49 7.41 3.88
C THR A 12 19.79 8.31 2.87
N PHE A 13 18.72 7.81 2.26
CA PHE A 13 18.00 8.48 1.19
C PHE A 13 16.54 8.64 1.55
N CYS A 14 15.96 9.79 1.23
CA CYS A 14 14.55 10.07 1.37
C CYS A 14 14.08 10.94 0.21
N ILE A 15 12.80 10.78 -0.18
CA ILE A 15 12.11 11.77 -0.99
C ILE A 15 11.08 12.47 -0.12
N GLY A 16 10.98 13.78 -0.25
CA GLY A 16 9.96 14.64 0.34
C GLY A 16 8.89 15.01 -0.68
N PHE A 17 7.72 15.38 -0.21
CA PHE A 17 6.61 15.86 -1.04
C PHE A 17 6.14 17.23 -0.58
N ASP A 18 5.66 18.03 -1.52
CA ASP A 18 5.03 19.33 -1.26
C ASP A 18 3.72 19.25 -0.45
N GLU A 19 3.10 18.05 -0.38
CA GLU A 19 1.89 17.79 0.42
C GLU A 19 2.27 17.23 1.81
N PRO A 20 2.10 18.01 2.91
CA PRO A 20 2.60 17.61 4.24
C PRO A 20 2.04 16.31 4.80
N SER A 21 0.83 15.90 4.38
CA SER A 21 0.23 14.66 4.87
C SER A 21 0.92 13.40 4.30
N PHE A 22 1.65 13.53 3.20
CA PHE A 22 2.42 12.47 2.56
C PHE A 22 3.92 12.57 2.86
N ASP A 23 4.41 13.73 3.28
CA ASP A 23 5.82 13.94 3.57
C ASP A 23 6.26 13.27 4.88
N GLU A 24 7.33 12.49 4.83
CA GLU A 24 7.99 11.84 5.96
C GLU A 24 9.46 12.28 6.11
N SER A 25 9.92 13.26 5.33
CA SER A 25 11.32 13.70 5.27
C SER A 25 11.84 14.16 6.63
N ALA A 26 11.01 14.87 7.42
CA ALA A 26 11.39 15.32 8.76
C ALA A 26 11.79 14.16 9.70
N PHE A 27 11.07 13.04 9.67
CA PHE A 27 11.39 11.86 10.48
C PHE A 27 12.64 11.12 9.95
N ALA A 28 12.83 11.10 8.64
CA ALA A 28 14.04 10.53 8.04
C ALA A 28 15.27 11.34 8.43
N ARG A 29 15.19 12.66 8.37
CA ARG A 29 16.23 13.61 8.76
C ARG A 29 16.58 13.50 10.25
N GLU A 30 15.56 13.42 11.14
CA GLU A 30 15.77 13.22 12.57
C GLU A 30 16.51 11.90 12.86
N THR A 31 16.09 10.81 12.19
CA THR A 31 16.73 9.50 12.35
C THR A 31 18.17 9.51 11.86
N ALA A 32 18.42 10.11 10.72
CA ALA A 32 19.77 10.24 10.15
C ALA A 32 20.69 11.08 11.06
N ALA A 33 20.16 12.20 11.58
CA ALA A 33 20.90 13.06 12.51
C ALA A 33 21.22 12.34 13.84
N PHE A 34 20.27 11.56 14.38
CA PHE A 34 20.49 10.77 15.60
C PHE A 34 21.66 9.80 15.44
N TYR A 35 21.79 9.18 14.26
CA TYR A 35 22.87 8.28 13.95
C TYR A 35 24.09 8.94 13.31
N ARG A 36 24.08 10.26 13.09
CA ARG A 36 25.13 11.03 12.38
C ARG A 36 25.43 10.46 10.97
N ALA A 37 24.44 9.84 10.33
CA ALA A 37 24.56 9.30 9.00
C ALA A 37 24.53 10.43 7.94
N ARG A 38 25.15 10.17 6.79
CA ARG A 38 25.09 11.08 5.63
C ARG A 38 23.71 11.01 4.99
N HIS A 39 22.86 11.96 5.36
CA HIS A 39 21.51 12.05 4.82
C HIS A 39 21.44 12.80 3.50
N ARG A 40 20.68 12.24 2.56
CA ARG A 40 20.39 12.85 1.27
C ARG A 40 18.88 12.84 1.06
N GLU A 41 18.36 13.99 0.67
CA GLU A 41 16.93 14.23 0.49
C GLU A 41 16.70 14.86 -0.87
N GLN A 42 15.65 14.42 -1.56
CA GLN A 42 15.19 15.03 -2.80
C GLN A 42 13.72 15.38 -2.63
N GLU A 43 13.38 16.63 -2.85
CA GLU A 43 11.99 17.08 -2.92
C GLU A 43 11.41 16.72 -4.29
N VAL A 44 10.18 16.20 -4.31
CA VAL A 44 9.50 15.75 -5.52
C VAL A 44 8.23 16.59 -5.69
N ALA A 45 8.26 17.43 -6.71
CA ALA A 45 7.06 18.18 -7.12
C ALA A 45 6.07 17.26 -7.84
N MET A 46 4.78 17.51 -7.62
CA MET A 46 3.69 16.75 -8.23
C MET A 46 3.80 16.68 -9.76
N ALA A 47 4.08 17.81 -10.41
CA ALA A 47 4.18 17.91 -11.85
C ALA A 47 5.27 16.99 -12.41
N ASP A 48 6.46 17.01 -11.79
CA ASP A 48 7.61 16.21 -12.22
C ASP A 48 7.34 14.71 -12.06
N ALA A 49 6.66 14.32 -10.97
CA ALA A 49 6.30 12.92 -10.73
C ALA A 49 5.30 12.40 -11.78
N LEU A 50 4.32 13.22 -12.17
CA LEU A 50 3.34 12.88 -13.20
C LEU A 50 3.98 12.76 -14.59
N GLU A 51 4.87 13.67 -14.94
CA GLU A 51 5.60 13.62 -16.22
C GLU A 51 6.42 12.34 -16.34
N GLN A 52 7.02 11.88 -15.24
CA GLN A 52 7.79 10.64 -15.20
C GLN A 52 6.92 9.37 -15.15
N SER A 53 5.62 9.48 -14.88
CA SER A 53 4.77 8.30 -14.65
C SER A 53 4.62 7.42 -15.90
N ALA A 54 4.35 8.00 -17.07
CA ALA A 54 4.12 7.24 -18.29
C ALA A 54 5.34 6.43 -18.74
N PRO A 55 6.55 7.00 -18.84
CA PRO A 55 7.76 6.22 -19.15
C PRO A 55 8.03 5.11 -18.12
N LEU A 56 7.82 5.38 -16.82
CA LEU A 56 8.04 4.40 -15.77
C LEU A 56 7.03 3.25 -15.84
N LEU A 57 5.75 3.53 -16.10
CA LEU A 57 4.73 2.49 -16.23
C LEU A 57 5.02 1.55 -17.41
N GLN A 58 5.61 2.04 -18.49
CA GLN A 58 6.03 1.21 -19.64
C GLN A 58 7.16 0.23 -19.28
N THR A 59 7.93 0.47 -18.22
CA THR A 59 9.01 -0.44 -17.79
C THR A 59 8.51 -1.65 -17.00
N LEU A 60 7.25 -1.66 -16.57
CA LEU A 60 6.72 -2.68 -15.66
C LEU A 60 6.60 -4.07 -16.31
N GLY A 61 6.28 -4.17 -17.59
CA GLY A 61 6.00 -5.43 -18.28
C GLY A 61 4.64 -6.05 -17.96
N GLU A 62 4.02 -5.66 -16.86
CA GLU A 62 2.66 -6.06 -16.42
C GLU A 62 1.97 -4.93 -15.65
N PRO A 63 0.62 -4.85 -15.63
CA PRO A 63 -0.09 -3.80 -14.89
C PRO A 63 0.16 -3.90 -13.39
N LEU A 64 0.49 -2.78 -12.75
CA LEU A 64 0.67 -2.72 -11.31
C LEU A 64 -0.31 -1.74 -10.67
N GLY A 65 -1.20 -2.26 -9.81
CA GLY A 65 -2.21 -1.46 -9.13
C GLY A 65 -1.71 -0.64 -7.95
N ASP A 66 -0.44 -0.78 -7.55
CA ASP A 66 0.14 -0.02 -6.43
C ASP A 66 0.76 1.30 -6.91
N PRO A 67 0.15 2.47 -6.59
CA PRO A 67 0.65 3.78 -7.01
C PRO A 67 1.99 4.15 -6.34
N SER A 68 2.40 3.45 -5.30
CA SER A 68 3.70 3.67 -4.66
C SER A 68 4.90 3.21 -5.52
N PHE A 69 4.62 2.58 -6.66
CA PHE A 69 5.64 2.30 -7.69
C PHE A 69 6.36 3.58 -8.11
N LEU A 70 5.61 4.66 -8.37
CA LEU A 70 6.19 5.91 -8.83
C LEU A 70 7.18 6.53 -7.84
N PRO A 71 6.84 6.78 -6.55
CA PRO A 71 7.80 7.29 -5.60
C PRO A 71 8.94 6.32 -5.32
N THR A 72 8.70 5.01 -5.39
CA THR A 72 9.77 4.00 -5.24
C THR A 72 10.79 4.12 -6.39
N SER A 73 10.33 4.29 -7.64
CA SER A 73 11.20 4.48 -8.81
C SER A 73 12.02 5.76 -8.72
N ILE A 74 11.40 6.87 -8.30
CA ILE A 74 12.09 8.16 -8.13
C ILE A 74 13.16 8.05 -7.04
N LEU A 75 12.83 7.44 -5.89
CA LEU A 75 13.78 7.21 -4.80
C LEU A 75 14.95 6.30 -5.24
N ALA A 76 14.66 5.25 -5.99
CA ALA A 76 15.67 4.33 -6.51
C ALA A 76 16.64 5.05 -7.47
N GLY A 77 16.12 5.83 -8.42
CA GLY A 77 16.93 6.64 -9.32
C GLY A 77 17.79 7.68 -8.59
N PHE A 78 17.25 8.30 -7.54
CA PHE A 78 17.99 9.21 -6.68
C PHE A 78 19.13 8.51 -5.92
N ALA A 79 18.82 7.38 -5.26
CA ALA A 79 19.82 6.62 -4.50
C ALA A 79 20.93 6.08 -5.40
N ARG A 80 20.58 5.63 -6.61
CA ARG A 80 21.54 5.05 -7.58
C ARG A 80 22.66 5.99 -7.98
N ARG A 81 22.46 7.29 -7.92
CA ARG A 81 23.51 8.30 -8.17
C ARG A 81 24.64 8.24 -7.14
N HIS A 82 24.43 7.55 -6.02
CA HIS A 82 25.35 7.54 -4.89
C HIS A 82 25.76 6.15 -4.43
N VAL A 83 24.92 5.15 -4.66
CA VAL A 83 25.14 3.76 -4.24
C VAL A 83 24.66 2.77 -5.32
N THR A 84 25.21 1.57 -5.30
CA THR A 84 24.78 0.47 -6.19
C THR A 84 23.86 -0.51 -5.50
N VAL A 85 23.91 -0.56 -4.16
CA VAL A 85 23.10 -1.43 -3.31
C VAL A 85 22.50 -0.60 -2.20
N ALA A 86 21.20 -0.78 -1.93
CA ALA A 86 20.47 -0.15 -0.83
C ALA A 86 19.76 -1.19 0.03
N LEU A 87 19.74 -0.96 1.35
CA LEU A 87 18.94 -1.76 2.27
C LEU A 87 17.54 -1.16 2.38
N SER A 88 16.52 -2.02 2.31
CA SER A 88 15.11 -1.62 2.44
C SER A 88 14.45 -2.24 3.67
N GLY A 89 13.30 -1.71 4.04
CA GLY A 89 12.50 -2.17 5.17
C GLY A 89 11.33 -3.08 4.81
N ASP A 90 11.28 -3.59 3.57
CA ASP A 90 10.21 -4.45 3.11
C ASP A 90 10.14 -5.75 3.90
N GLY A 91 8.94 -6.31 4.07
CA GLY A 91 8.69 -7.48 4.93
C GLY A 91 8.42 -7.13 6.40
N GLY A 92 8.82 -5.95 6.87
CA GLY A 92 8.66 -5.59 8.29
C GLY A 92 7.20 -5.33 8.72
N ASP A 93 6.32 -4.97 7.82
CA ASP A 93 4.88 -4.83 8.09
C ASP A 93 4.16 -6.18 8.02
N GLU A 94 4.55 -7.04 7.12
CA GLU A 94 3.98 -8.37 6.90
C GLU A 94 4.35 -9.33 8.03
N LEU A 95 5.61 -9.36 8.42
CA LEU A 95 6.09 -10.27 9.46
C LEU A 95 5.66 -9.87 10.88
N PHE A 96 5.52 -8.56 11.15
CA PHE A 96 5.21 -8.02 12.48
C PHE A 96 3.83 -7.37 12.58
N ALA A 97 2.91 -7.66 11.66
CA ALA A 97 1.55 -7.14 11.63
C ALA A 97 1.49 -5.60 11.71
N GLY A 98 2.19 -4.91 10.81
CA GLY A 98 2.33 -3.46 10.84
C GLY A 98 1.20 -2.67 10.18
N TYR A 99 0.42 -3.26 9.28
CA TYR A 99 -0.65 -2.59 8.55
C TYR A 99 -1.90 -2.32 9.39
N ASP A 100 -2.65 -1.27 9.03
CA ASP A 100 -3.91 -0.90 9.69
C ASP A 100 -4.95 -2.05 9.69
N PRO A 101 -5.12 -2.84 8.61
CA PRO A 101 -6.00 -4.00 8.60
C PRO A 101 -5.80 -4.96 9.77
N PHE A 102 -4.60 -5.25 10.18
CA PHE A 102 -4.35 -6.16 11.31
C PHE A 102 -4.93 -5.66 12.64
N ALA A 103 -4.96 -4.35 12.86
CA ALA A 103 -5.64 -3.79 14.04
C ALA A 103 -7.17 -3.78 13.88
N ALA A 104 -7.66 -3.78 12.63
CA ALA A 104 -9.09 -3.76 12.32
C ALA A 104 -9.75 -5.15 12.41
N LEU A 105 -9.01 -6.26 12.33
CA LEU A 105 -9.57 -7.62 12.28
C LEU A 105 -10.54 -7.92 13.44
N LYS A 106 -10.11 -7.72 14.68
CA LYS A 106 -10.95 -7.98 15.86
C LYS A 106 -12.17 -7.06 15.95
N PRO A 107 -12.04 -5.74 15.77
CA PRO A 107 -13.19 -4.85 15.64
C PRO A 107 -14.14 -5.23 14.51
N ALA A 108 -13.64 -5.59 13.34
CA ALA A 108 -14.42 -6.02 12.19
C ALA A 108 -15.24 -7.29 12.49
N ALA A 109 -14.61 -8.30 13.10
CA ALA A 109 -15.29 -9.52 13.50
C ALA A 109 -16.41 -9.27 14.54
N ARG A 110 -16.17 -8.35 15.49
CA ARG A 110 -17.21 -7.95 16.46
C ARG A 110 -18.35 -7.20 15.79
N TYR A 111 -18.03 -6.27 14.91
CA TYR A 111 -18.99 -5.52 14.13
C TYR A 111 -19.89 -6.47 13.32
N GLN A 112 -19.32 -7.41 12.59
CA GLN A 112 -20.06 -8.36 11.77
C GLN A 112 -21.02 -9.26 12.59
N LYS A 113 -20.60 -9.62 13.82
CA LYS A 113 -21.47 -10.39 14.75
C LYS A 113 -22.63 -9.59 15.33
N LEU A 114 -22.45 -8.28 15.52
CA LEU A 114 -23.40 -7.44 16.23
C LEU A 114 -24.31 -6.62 15.31
N VAL A 115 -23.88 -6.34 14.09
CA VAL A 115 -24.59 -5.46 13.17
C VAL A 115 -25.27 -6.26 12.07
N PRO A 116 -26.61 -6.30 12.04
CA PRO A 116 -27.36 -6.95 10.97
C PRO A 116 -27.09 -6.33 9.61
N THR A 117 -27.20 -7.12 8.54
CA THR A 117 -26.92 -6.70 7.16
C THR A 117 -27.71 -5.45 6.73
N MET A 118 -28.98 -5.31 7.15
CA MET A 118 -29.76 -4.10 6.83
C MET A 118 -29.14 -2.83 7.46
N LEU A 119 -28.72 -2.92 8.72
CA LEU A 119 -28.09 -1.81 9.41
C LEU A 119 -26.71 -1.50 8.83
N HIS A 120 -25.95 -2.54 8.48
CA HIS A 120 -24.67 -2.38 7.78
C HIS A 120 -24.85 -1.61 6.45
N ARG A 121 -25.83 -1.96 5.63
CA ARG A 121 -26.14 -1.23 4.37
C ARG A 121 -26.49 0.24 4.64
N LEU A 122 -27.27 0.52 5.69
CA LEU A 122 -27.59 1.91 6.06
C LEU A 122 -26.34 2.68 6.48
N ILE A 123 -25.51 2.09 7.35
CA ILE A 123 -24.25 2.70 7.80
C ILE A 123 -23.32 2.96 6.60
N SER A 124 -23.15 2.00 5.68
CA SER A 124 -22.33 2.13 4.48
C SER A 124 -22.82 3.27 3.58
N ARG A 125 -24.14 3.41 3.39
CA ARG A 125 -24.73 4.54 2.65
C ARG A 125 -24.46 5.88 3.32
N LEU A 126 -24.56 5.97 4.65
CA LEU A 126 -24.29 7.21 5.40
C LEU A 126 -22.81 7.57 5.33
N VAL A 127 -21.91 6.61 5.50
CA VAL A 127 -20.45 6.81 5.35
C VAL A 127 -20.11 7.17 3.91
N GLY A 128 -20.82 6.61 2.93
CA GLY A 128 -20.70 7.00 1.52
C GLY A 128 -20.96 8.48 1.23
N LYS A 129 -21.73 9.17 2.08
CA LYS A 129 -22.04 10.61 1.95
C LYS A 129 -21.05 11.53 2.67
N LEU A 130 -20.07 10.99 3.40
CA LEU A 130 -19.04 11.81 4.03
C LEU A 130 -18.23 12.57 2.96
N PRO A 131 -17.81 13.81 3.24
CA PRO A 131 -16.93 14.54 2.34
C PRO A 131 -15.62 13.78 2.13
N ILE A 132 -15.11 13.82 0.90
CA ILE A 132 -13.85 13.16 0.51
C ILE A 132 -12.68 14.05 0.92
N SER A 133 -11.73 13.46 1.61
CA SER A 133 -10.50 14.13 2.03
C SER A 133 -9.31 13.70 1.18
N ASP A 134 -8.48 14.67 0.79
CA ASP A 134 -7.24 14.43 0.04
C ASP A 134 -6.05 14.03 0.94
N ARG A 135 -6.24 14.04 2.27
CA ARG A 135 -5.19 13.66 3.22
C ARG A 135 -4.85 12.18 3.13
N ASN A 136 -3.57 11.88 3.37
CA ASN A 136 -3.11 10.49 3.44
C ASN A 136 -3.84 9.72 4.55
N MET A 137 -4.39 8.54 4.21
CA MET A 137 -5.10 7.66 5.14
C MET A 137 -6.17 8.38 5.98
N SER A 138 -6.94 9.26 5.34
CA SER A 138 -8.04 10.00 5.97
C SER A 138 -9.10 9.10 6.60
N LEU A 139 -9.87 9.63 7.55
CA LEU A 139 -10.88 8.85 8.27
C LEU A 139 -12.00 8.36 7.34
N ASP A 140 -12.47 9.21 6.42
CA ASP A 140 -13.48 8.85 5.42
C ASP A 140 -12.99 7.70 4.53
N PHE A 141 -11.75 7.76 4.04
CA PHE A 141 -11.12 6.69 3.26
C PHE A 141 -11.06 5.38 4.05
N LYS A 142 -10.58 5.43 5.31
CA LYS A 142 -10.49 4.25 6.17
C LYS A 142 -11.86 3.63 6.48
N LEU A 143 -12.86 4.45 6.77
CA LEU A 143 -14.21 3.97 7.08
C LEU A 143 -14.89 3.33 5.87
N ARG A 144 -14.85 3.99 4.70
CA ARG A 144 -15.38 3.43 3.45
C ARG A 144 -14.75 2.08 3.16
N ARG A 145 -13.42 2.00 3.26
CA ARG A 145 -12.67 0.78 2.96
C ARG A 145 -12.95 -0.33 3.98
N ALA A 146 -13.01 -0.01 5.27
CA ALA A 146 -13.33 -0.97 6.31
C ALA A 146 -14.72 -1.57 6.12
N LEU A 147 -15.73 -0.73 5.89
CA LEU A 147 -17.10 -1.18 5.67
C LEU A 147 -17.26 -2.03 4.41
N LYS A 148 -16.54 -1.70 3.34
CA LYS A 148 -16.54 -2.47 2.11
C LYS A 148 -16.17 -3.94 2.37
N GLY A 149 -15.06 -4.21 3.08
CA GLY A 149 -14.64 -5.58 3.38
C GLY A 149 -15.53 -6.30 4.37
N VAL A 150 -15.96 -5.62 5.45
CA VAL A 150 -16.78 -6.24 6.52
C VAL A 150 -18.16 -6.72 6.04
N GLY A 151 -18.62 -6.27 4.87
CA GLY A 151 -19.81 -6.80 4.21
C GLY A 151 -19.70 -8.26 3.75
N HIS A 152 -18.46 -8.77 3.62
CA HIS A 152 -18.14 -10.11 3.13
C HIS A 152 -17.66 -11.05 4.26
N PRO A 153 -17.61 -12.37 4.04
CA PRO A 153 -16.95 -13.30 4.96
C PRO A 153 -15.49 -12.93 5.25
N PRO A 154 -14.93 -13.32 6.41
CA PRO A 154 -13.61 -12.87 6.87
C PRO A 154 -12.45 -13.17 5.90
N GLU A 155 -12.50 -14.25 5.14
CA GLU A 155 -11.52 -14.63 4.13
C GLU A 155 -11.40 -13.64 2.98
N PHE A 156 -12.47 -12.88 2.70
CA PHE A 156 -12.49 -11.84 1.67
C PHE A 156 -12.04 -10.46 2.18
N TRP A 157 -11.91 -10.23 3.49
CA TRP A 157 -11.64 -8.89 3.99
C TRP A 157 -10.35 -8.30 3.43
N ASN A 158 -9.24 -9.07 3.50
CA ASN A 158 -7.94 -8.56 3.06
C ASN A 158 -7.90 -8.26 1.55
N PRO A 159 -8.30 -9.17 0.65
CA PRO A 159 -8.31 -8.85 -0.78
C PRO A 159 -9.28 -7.72 -1.12
N VAL A 160 -10.47 -7.64 -0.52
CA VAL A 160 -11.42 -6.54 -0.74
C VAL A 160 -10.87 -5.22 -0.19
N TRP A 161 -10.20 -5.22 0.96
CA TRP A 161 -9.54 -4.02 1.49
C TRP A 161 -8.38 -3.53 0.63
N LEU A 162 -7.71 -4.38 -0.11
CA LEU A 162 -6.63 -4.02 -1.02
C LEU A 162 -7.12 -3.72 -2.45
N SER A 163 -8.27 -4.26 -2.84
CA SER A 163 -8.81 -4.12 -4.19
C SER A 163 -9.11 -2.66 -4.56
N PRO A 164 -8.81 -2.25 -5.80
CA PRO A 164 -9.24 -0.97 -6.35
C PRO A 164 -10.75 -0.87 -6.53
N LEU A 165 -11.42 -2.01 -6.76
CA LEU A 165 -12.86 -2.15 -6.96
C LEU A 165 -13.54 -2.85 -5.78
N ALA A 166 -14.83 -2.60 -5.58
CA ALA A 166 -15.68 -3.46 -4.77
C ALA A 166 -16.16 -4.66 -5.60
N PRO A 167 -16.40 -5.82 -5.00
CA PRO A 167 -17.02 -6.92 -5.72
C PRO A 167 -18.37 -6.54 -6.35
N GLU A 168 -19.11 -5.63 -5.74
CA GLU A 168 -20.38 -5.12 -6.24
C GLU A 168 -20.25 -4.35 -7.57
N ASP A 169 -19.07 -3.75 -7.83
CA ASP A 169 -18.80 -2.96 -9.04
C ASP A 169 -18.39 -3.83 -10.24
N PHE A 170 -18.13 -5.14 -10.04
CA PHE A 170 -17.65 -6.03 -11.11
C PHE A 170 -18.64 -6.16 -12.26
N GLY A 171 -19.94 -6.23 -11.94
CA GLY A 171 -20.99 -6.30 -12.95
C GLY A 171 -21.15 -5.03 -13.78
N ASP A 172 -20.74 -3.89 -13.24
CA ASP A 172 -20.77 -2.61 -13.96
C ASP A 172 -19.53 -2.42 -14.83
N MET A 173 -18.37 -2.92 -14.39
CA MET A 173 -17.10 -2.79 -15.11
C MET A 173 -16.89 -3.86 -16.17
N PHE A 174 -17.26 -5.12 -15.90
CA PHE A 174 -17.01 -6.25 -16.80
C PHE A 174 -18.29 -6.74 -17.45
N SER A 175 -18.28 -6.98 -18.78
CA SER A 175 -19.41 -7.56 -19.49
C SER A 175 -19.71 -9.02 -19.09
N GLU A 176 -18.69 -9.73 -18.68
CA GLU A 176 -18.75 -11.10 -18.16
C GLU A 176 -17.98 -11.16 -16.82
N PRO A 177 -18.59 -10.70 -15.71
CA PRO A 177 -17.91 -10.68 -14.43
C PRO A 177 -17.66 -12.08 -13.90
N LEU A 178 -16.41 -12.34 -13.47
CA LEU A 178 -16.07 -13.58 -12.79
C LEU A 178 -16.71 -13.65 -11.41
N PRO A 179 -17.07 -14.85 -10.93
CA PRO A 179 -17.45 -15.05 -9.54
C PRO A 179 -16.35 -14.54 -8.59
N GLN A 180 -16.78 -13.99 -7.46
CA GLN A 180 -15.86 -13.41 -6.47
C GLN A 180 -14.83 -14.44 -5.98
N GLU A 181 -15.25 -15.68 -5.80
CA GLU A 181 -14.41 -16.80 -5.36
C GLU A 181 -13.32 -17.12 -6.39
N GLU A 182 -13.63 -17.02 -7.67
CA GLU A 182 -12.68 -17.26 -8.75
C GLU A 182 -11.68 -16.10 -8.86
N LEU A 183 -12.17 -14.86 -8.81
CA LEU A 183 -11.32 -13.67 -8.90
C LEU A 183 -10.31 -13.57 -7.75
N TYR A 184 -10.69 -13.99 -6.54
CA TYR A 184 -9.84 -13.98 -5.36
C TYR A 184 -9.27 -15.35 -5.01
N SER A 185 -9.28 -16.32 -5.94
CA SER A 185 -8.88 -17.73 -5.69
C SER A 185 -7.50 -17.86 -5.05
N GLU A 186 -6.49 -17.14 -5.56
CA GLU A 186 -5.13 -17.15 -4.98
C GLU A 186 -5.10 -16.57 -3.57
N ALA A 187 -5.82 -15.48 -3.34
CA ALA A 187 -5.91 -14.87 -2.02
C ALA A 187 -6.60 -15.79 -1.00
N LEU A 188 -7.65 -16.48 -1.44
CA LEU A 188 -8.37 -17.47 -0.64
C LEU A 188 -7.50 -18.69 -0.35
N ALA A 189 -6.74 -19.19 -1.33
CA ALA A 189 -5.79 -20.27 -1.10
C ALA A 189 -4.77 -19.89 -0.02
N CYS A 190 -4.13 -18.72 -0.13
CA CYS A 190 -3.22 -18.23 0.91
C CYS A 190 -3.89 -18.06 2.28
N TRP A 191 -5.18 -17.69 2.33
CA TRP A 191 -5.92 -17.60 3.57
C TRP A 191 -6.17 -18.97 4.20
N HIS A 192 -6.57 -19.95 3.42
CA HIS A 192 -6.92 -21.30 3.88
C HIS A 192 -5.72 -22.16 4.22
N ASP A 193 -4.55 -21.89 3.65
CA ASP A 193 -3.29 -22.51 4.04
C ASP A 193 -2.81 -22.07 5.44
N GLY A 194 -3.43 -21.05 6.02
CA GLY A 194 -3.20 -20.64 7.41
C GLY A 194 -3.91 -21.58 8.39
N GLU A 195 -3.17 -22.20 9.30
CA GLU A 195 -3.69 -23.12 10.32
C GLU A 195 -4.04 -22.42 11.65
N GLY A 196 -4.24 -21.11 11.63
CA GLY A 196 -4.34 -20.30 12.85
C GLY A 196 -5.63 -19.51 13.02
N ASP A 197 -5.52 -18.47 13.84
CA ASP A 197 -6.60 -17.53 14.06
C ASP A 197 -6.73 -16.52 12.88
N LEU A 198 -7.68 -15.61 13.01
CA LEU A 198 -7.95 -14.56 12.02
C LEU A 198 -6.70 -13.72 11.67
N LEU A 199 -5.80 -13.52 12.61
CA LEU A 199 -4.54 -12.80 12.37
C LEU A 199 -3.52 -13.68 11.65
N ASP A 200 -3.42 -14.95 11.98
CA ASP A 200 -2.51 -15.89 11.31
C ASP A 200 -2.86 -16.04 9.83
N ASN A 201 -4.15 -16.28 9.53
CA ASN A 201 -4.62 -16.39 8.14
C ASN A 201 -4.39 -15.08 7.36
N SER A 202 -4.63 -13.93 8.00
CA SER A 202 -4.32 -12.64 7.39
C SER A 202 -2.84 -12.46 7.12
N LEU A 203 -1.97 -12.82 8.06
CA LEU A 203 -0.52 -12.74 7.89
C LEU A 203 -0.05 -13.66 6.75
N ASN A 204 -0.61 -14.87 6.66
CA ASN A 204 -0.31 -15.81 5.59
C ASN A 204 -0.65 -15.21 4.22
N PHE A 205 -1.84 -14.61 4.07
CA PHE A 205 -2.22 -13.88 2.86
C PHE A 205 -1.24 -12.73 2.56
N TYR A 206 -0.90 -11.90 3.57
CA TYR A 206 -0.02 -10.76 3.34
C TYR A 206 1.40 -11.17 2.96
N VAL A 207 1.94 -12.26 3.50
CA VAL A 207 3.29 -12.75 3.17
C VAL A 207 3.31 -13.43 1.80
N ASN A 208 2.40 -14.36 1.54
CA ASN A 208 2.48 -15.24 0.37
C ASN A 208 1.80 -14.65 -0.90
N SER A 209 0.94 -13.64 -0.74
CA SER A 209 0.31 -12.96 -1.88
C SER A 209 0.75 -11.50 -1.96
N TYR A 210 0.37 -10.67 -1.00
CA TYR A 210 0.56 -9.23 -1.09
C TYR A 210 2.04 -8.80 -1.09
N LEU A 211 2.87 -9.36 -0.20
CA LEU A 211 4.31 -9.10 -0.18
C LEU A 211 4.97 -9.62 -1.45
N GLN A 212 4.77 -10.88 -1.76
CA GLN A 212 5.45 -11.55 -2.86
C GLN A 212 5.07 -10.94 -4.22
N ASN A 213 3.77 -10.90 -4.54
CA ASN A 213 3.28 -10.51 -5.85
C ASN A 213 3.11 -8.98 -6.00
N GLY A 214 2.95 -8.26 -4.91
CA GLY A 214 2.76 -6.81 -4.91
C GLY A 214 4.01 -6.04 -4.53
N ILE A 215 4.44 -6.13 -3.27
CA ILE A 215 5.49 -5.26 -2.73
C ILE A 215 6.86 -5.57 -3.33
N LEU A 216 7.27 -6.85 -3.34
CA LEU A 216 8.60 -7.23 -3.85
C LEU A 216 8.70 -7.03 -5.36
N THR A 217 7.66 -7.39 -6.12
CA THR A 217 7.60 -7.13 -7.56
C THR A 217 7.72 -5.65 -7.87
N LYS A 218 6.97 -4.81 -7.12
CA LYS A 218 7.07 -3.35 -7.25
C LYS A 218 8.48 -2.83 -6.98
N VAL A 219 9.07 -3.22 -5.85
CA VAL A 219 10.40 -2.74 -5.42
C VAL A 219 11.47 -3.19 -6.40
N ASP A 220 11.43 -4.44 -6.83
CA ASP A 220 12.36 -4.98 -7.83
C ASP A 220 12.27 -4.20 -9.15
N ARG A 221 11.08 -4.08 -9.74
CA ARG A 221 10.89 -3.34 -11.00
C ARG A 221 11.31 -1.88 -10.89
N ALA A 222 10.92 -1.20 -9.80
CA ALA A 222 11.26 0.20 -9.56
C ALA A 222 12.79 0.41 -9.39
N ALA A 223 13.45 -0.46 -8.64
CA ALA A 223 14.87 -0.36 -8.37
C ALA A 223 15.71 -0.77 -9.59
N MET A 224 15.33 -1.87 -10.25
CA MET A 224 16.06 -2.36 -11.43
C MET A 224 15.94 -1.44 -12.64
N ALA A 225 14.85 -0.70 -12.80
CA ALA A 225 14.72 0.34 -13.82
C ALA A 225 15.85 1.40 -13.72
N SER A 226 16.41 1.59 -12.52
CA SER A 226 17.56 2.47 -12.26
C SER A 226 18.87 1.71 -12.03
N SER A 227 18.90 0.39 -12.20
CA SER A 227 20.08 -0.46 -11.91
C SER A 227 20.53 -0.36 -10.44
N LEU A 228 19.60 -0.18 -9.50
CA LEU A 228 19.84 -0.21 -8.06
C LEU A 228 19.47 -1.58 -7.52
N GLU A 229 20.40 -2.27 -6.87
CA GLU A 229 20.08 -3.48 -6.12
C GLU A 229 19.47 -3.12 -4.77
N THR A 230 18.31 -3.70 -4.42
CA THR A 230 17.69 -3.54 -3.10
C THR A 230 17.74 -4.84 -2.32
N ARG A 231 17.99 -4.75 -1.01
CA ARG A 231 18.01 -5.90 -0.10
C ARG A 231 17.07 -5.65 1.08
N ALA A 232 16.00 -6.44 1.17
CA ALA A 232 15.02 -6.40 2.23
C ALA A 232 15.54 -7.14 3.47
N ILE A 233 16.08 -6.41 4.45
CA ILE A 233 16.74 -6.99 5.63
C ILE A 233 15.79 -7.80 6.52
N PHE A 234 14.48 -7.53 6.47
CA PHE A 234 13.49 -8.31 7.23
C PHE A 234 13.16 -9.66 6.58
N LEU A 235 13.60 -9.89 5.34
CA LEU A 235 13.37 -11.14 4.63
C LEU A 235 14.56 -12.11 4.68
N ASP A 236 15.45 -11.90 5.64
CA ASP A 236 16.43 -12.91 6.02
C ASP A 236 15.72 -14.18 6.48
N ASN A 237 16.15 -15.36 5.98
CA ASN A 237 15.46 -16.63 6.20
C ASN A 237 15.30 -16.96 7.69
N ASP A 238 16.33 -16.76 8.50
CA ASP A 238 16.29 -17.06 9.94
C ASP A 238 15.27 -16.15 10.64
N LEU A 239 15.17 -14.87 10.22
CA LEU A 239 14.21 -13.92 10.76
C LEU A 239 12.78 -14.27 10.32
N VAL A 240 12.57 -14.66 9.07
CA VAL A 240 11.27 -15.11 8.57
C VAL A 240 10.79 -16.32 9.35
N GLU A 241 11.62 -17.36 9.48
CA GLU A 241 11.27 -18.55 10.27
C GLU A 241 10.98 -18.24 11.74
N PHE A 242 11.76 -17.35 12.35
CA PHE A 242 11.49 -16.87 13.70
C PHE A 242 10.12 -16.19 13.80
N CYS A 243 9.81 -15.29 12.86
CA CYS A 243 8.54 -14.55 12.84
C CYS A 243 7.33 -15.46 12.57
N GLN A 244 7.48 -16.51 11.77
CA GLN A 244 6.41 -17.50 11.55
C GLN A 244 6.05 -18.25 12.83
N LYS A 245 7.05 -18.60 13.64
CA LYS A 245 6.87 -19.29 14.93
C LYS A 245 6.46 -18.35 16.08
N LEU A 246 6.48 -17.03 15.84
CA LEU A 246 6.25 -16.04 16.89
C LEU A 246 4.75 -15.92 17.22
N PRO A 247 4.32 -16.16 18.48
CA PRO A 247 2.92 -15.99 18.87
C PRO A 247 2.39 -14.59 18.61
N ASN A 248 1.13 -14.50 18.17
CA ASN A 248 0.45 -13.26 17.75
C ASN A 248 0.48 -12.13 18.79
N ARG A 249 0.50 -12.46 20.10
CA ARG A 249 0.63 -11.46 21.18
C ARG A 249 1.94 -10.65 21.11
N PHE A 250 2.97 -11.15 20.45
CA PHE A 250 4.23 -10.42 20.23
C PHE A 250 4.20 -9.58 18.95
N LYS A 251 3.31 -9.88 18.00
CA LYS A 251 3.08 -9.08 16.79
C LYS A 251 2.12 -7.92 17.09
N VAL A 252 0.96 -8.22 17.72
CA VAL A 252 -0.06 -7.23 18.11
C VAL A 252 -0.41 -7.41 19.59
N TYR A 253 -0.14 -6.39 20.41
CA TYR A 253 -0.46 -6.41 21.84
C TYR A 253 -1.27 -5.17 22.23
N LYS A 254 -2.47 -5.36 22.81
CA LYS A 254 -3.39 -4.27 23.21
C LYS A 254 -3.60 -3.22 22.11
N GLY A 255 -3.73 -3.66 20.86
CA GLY A 255 -3.90 -2.79 19.69
C GLY A 255 -2.58 -2.17 19.16
N GLN A 256 -1.47 -2.33 19.86
CA GLN A 256 -0.16 -1.88 19.38
C GLN A 256 0.41 -2.90 18.38
N ARG A 257 0.58 -2.48 17.14
CA ARG A 257 1.21 -3.25 16.05
C ARG A 257 2.73 -3.21 16.15
N LYS A 258 3.41 -4.19 15.50
CA LYS A 258 4.88 -4.33 15.56
C LYS A 258 5.40 -4.35 17.01
N TYR A 259 4.63 -4.96 17.94
CA TYR A 259 4.89 -4.83 19.37
C TYR A 259 6.31 -5.26 19.75
N LEU A 260 6.72 -6.49 19.38
CA LEU A 260 8.07 -6.98 19.67
C LEU A 260 9.14 -6.12 18.98
N LEU A 261 8.96 -5.79 17.72
CA LEU A 261 9.90 -4.96 16.97
C LEU A 261 10.13 -3.60 17.64
N ARG A 262 9.05 -2.93 18.05
CA ARG A 262 9.13 -1.65 18.79
C ARG A 262 9.84 -1.80 20.13
N LYS A 263 9.62 -2.90 20.84
CA LYS A 263 10.30 -3.20 22.11
C LYS A 263 11.80 -3.46 21.91
N ALA A 264 12.15 -4.27 20.92
CA ALA A 264 13.54 -4.62 20.63
C ALA A 264 14.37 -3.40 20.20
N PHE A 265 13.74 -2.43 19.53
CA PHE A 265 14.42 -1.22 19.03
C PHE A 265 14.14 0.04 19.84
N ALA A 266 13.54 -0.08 21.03
CA ALA A 266 13.20 1.08 21.87
C ALA A 266 14.42 1.96 22.21
N ASP A 267 15.55 1.34 22.50
CA ASP A 267 16.80 2.04 22.85
C ASP A 267 17.65 2.43 21.62
N TYR A 268 17.21 2.03 20.42
CA TYR A 268 17.94 2.25 19.18
C TYR A 268 17.31 3.31 18.26
N LEU A 269 16.12 3.77 18.58
CA LEU A 269 15.41 4.73 17.74
C LEU A 269 14.98 5.95 18.54
N PRO A 270 14.94 7.14 17.89
CA PRO A 270 14.38 8.34 18.53
C PRO A 270 12.95 8.08 19.01
N ALA A 271 12.62 8.60 20.21
CA ALA A 271 11.30 8.37 20.81
C ALA A 271 10.14 8.86 19.92
N GLN A 272 10.34 9.91 19.14
CA GLN A 272 9.35 10.44 18.21
C GLN A 272 9.06 9.45 17.07
N VAL A 273 10.10 8.79 16.53
CA VAL A 273 9.97 7.76 15.48
C VAL A 273 9.18 6.55 16.00
N LEU A 274 9.43 6.13 17.25
CA LEU A 274 8.70 5.03 17.88
C LEU A 274 7.23 5.36 18.13
N LYS A 275 6.89 6.63 18.39
CA LYS A 275 5.52 7.07 18.70
C LYS A 275 4.69 7.43 17.48
N ARG A 276 5.33 7.64 16.32
CA ARG A 276 4.62 8.09 15.12
C ARG A 276 3.56 7.06 14.67
N PRO A 277 2.41 7.53 14.14
CA PRO A 277 1.45 6.65 13.50
C PRO A 277 2.06 6.04 12.23
N LYS A 278 1.61 4.82 11.87
CA LYS A 278 1.99 4.21 10.59
C LYS A 278 1.42 5.05 9.45
N LYS A 279 2.28 5.41 8.51
CA LYS A 279 1.90 5.94 7.19
C LYS A 279 2.36 4.95 6.12
N GLY A 280 1.64 4.88 5.01
CA GLY A 280 2.10 4.16 3.81
C GLY A 280 3.00 5.08 3.00
N PHE A 281 3.89 4.49 2.22
CA PHE A 281 4.70 5.21 1.22
C PHE A 281 3.80 5.53 0.01
N GLY A 282 2.95 6.54 0.16
CA GLY A 282 1.96 6.93 -0.82
C GLY A 282 2.26 8.28 -1.45
N ILE A 283 1.50 8.60 -2.48
CA ILE A 283 1.49 9.88 -3.17
C ILE A 283 0.11 10.53 -3.06
N PRO A 284 -0.03 11.84 -3.23
CA PRO A 284 -1.32 12.54 -3.21
C PRO A 284 -2.16 12.24 -4.46
N LEU A 285 -2.32 10.95 -4.78
CA LEU A 285 -2.92 10.43 -6.00
C LEU A 285 -4.33 10.97 -6.26
N ASN A 286 -5.15 11.14 -5.21
CA ASN A 286 -6.50 11.69 -5.33
C ASN A 286 -6.48 13.09 -5.96
N LYS A 287 -5.58 13.93 -5.49
CA LYS A 287 -5.41 15.29 -5.99
C LYS A 287 -4.81 15.30 -7.39
N TRP A 288 -3.84 14.43 -7.65
CA TRP A 288 -3.16 14.35 -8.94
C TRP A 288 -4.10 13.93 -10.06
N LEU A 289 -4.89 12.88 -9.85
CA LEU A 289 -5.80 12.39 -10.87
C LEU A 289 -6.90 13.40 -11.26
N ARG A 290 -7.23 14.34 -10.37
CA ARG A 290 -8.16 15.43 -10.73
C ARG A 290 -7.58 16.43 -11.73
N THR A 291 -6.26 16.54 -11.81
CA THR A 291 -5.57 17.46 -12.75
C THR A 291 -5.23 16.81 -14.08
N LEU A 292 -5.25 15.48 -14.14
CA LEU A 292 -4.97 14.75 -15.37
C LEU A 292 -6.17 14.71 -16.31
N SER A 293 -5.88 14.60 -17.60
CA SER A 293 -6.87 14.21 -18.61
C SER A 293 -6.90 12.69 -18.72
N LEU A 294 -8.08 12.11 -18.99
CA LEU A 294 -8.18 10.70 -19.35
C LEU A 294 -7.21 10.41 -20.51
N PRO A 295 -6.46 9.33 -20.46
CA PRO A 295 -5.75 8.83 -21.62
C PRO A 295 -6.73 8.69 -22.79
N ALA A 296 -6.27 9.04 -24.00
CA ALA A 296 -7.14 9.10 -25.17
C ALA A 296 -7.96 7.83 -25.39
N LYS A 297 -9.21 7.99 -25.87
CA LYS A 297 -10.24 6.95 -26.06
C LYS A 297 -9.89 5.75 -26.99
N ASN A 298 -8.64 5.56 -27.36
CA ASN A 298 -8.26 4.57 -28.38
C ASN A 298 -8.10 3.13 -27.83
N TRP A 299 -8.47 2.88 -26.59
CA TRP A 299 -8.23 1.61 -25.94
C TRP A 299 -9.51 0.82 -25.69
N LYS A 300 -10.14 0.38 -26.78
CA LYS A 300 -11.23 -0.58 -26.65
C LYS A 300 -10.66 -1.89 -26.11
N VAL A 301 -10.99 -2.15 -24.85
CA VAL A 301 -10.64 -3.43 -24.21
C VAL A 301 -11.86 -4.33 -24.24
N PRO A 302 -11.81 -5.45 -24.97
CA PRO A 302 -12.92 -6.39 -24.99
C PRO A 302 -13.30 -6.81 -23.58
N GLY A 303 -14.60 -6.81 -23.28
CA GLY A 303 -15.09 -7.21 -21.97
C GLY A 303 -15.07 -6.14 -20.88
N ILE A 304 -14.56 -4.94 -21.16
CA ILE A 304 -14.58 -3.81 -20.20
C ILE A 304 -15.54 -2.73 -20.64
N ASN A 305 -16.35 -2.25 -19.70
CA ASN A 305 -17.26 -1.13 -19.89
C ASN A 305 -16.53 0.21 -19.70
N GLU A 306 -15.99 0.74 -20.80
CA GLU A 306 -15.21 1.98 -20.79
C GLU A 306 -16.06 3.20 -20.40
N ASP A 307 -17.35 3.21 -20.76
CA ASP A 307 -18.27 4.31 -20.39
C ASP A 307 -18.47 4.38 -18.87
N TRP A 308 -18.43 3.22 -18.20
CA TRP A 308 -18.46 3.18 -16.73
C TRP A 308 -17.18 3.77 -16.12
N ILE A 309 -16.01 3.45 -16.69
CA ILE A 309 -14.72 4.00 -16.24
C ILE A 309 -14.67 5.50 -16.48
N GLU A 310 -15.19 5.99 -17.61
CA GLU A 310 -15.28 7.43 -17.90
C GLU A 310 -16.16 8.15 -16.86
N ARG A 311 -17.31 7.59 -16.51
CA ARG A 311 -18.16 8.13 -15.41
C ARG A 311 -17.42 8.15 -14.06
N CYS A 312 -16.68 7.10 -13.74
CA CYS A 312 -15.85 7.06 -12.52
C CYS A 312 -14.79 8.17 -12.53
N TRP A 313 -14.19 8.42 -13.69
CA TRP A 313 -13.22 9.50 -13.85
C TRP A 313 -13.85 10.88 -13.66
N GLU A 314 -14.99 11.14 -14.28
CA GLU A 314 -15.72 12.40 -14.17
C GLU A 314 -16.16 12.66 -12.71
N ASN A 315 -16.71 11.65 -12.03
CA ASN A 315 -17.10 11.74 -10.64
C ASN A 315 -15.89 12.00 -9.71
N HIS A 316 -14.76 11.37 -10.02
CA HIS A 316 -13.51 11.60 -9.29
C HIS A 316 -12.99 13.03 -9.48
N ARG A 317 -12.98 13.53 -10.73
CA ARG A 317 -12.55 14.91 -11.04
C ARG A 317 -13.44 15.95 -10.38
N ALA A 318 -14.75 15.73 -10.39
CA ALA A 318 -15.72 16.60 -9.73
C ALA A 318 -15.64 16.54 -8.18
N GLY A 319 -14.90 15.57 -7.61
CA GLY A 319 -14.80 15.37 -6.18
C GLY A 319 -16.02 14.72 -5.54
N HIS A 320 -16.90 14.15 -6.33
CA HIS A 320 -18.10 13.46 -5.87
C HIS A 320 -17.78 12.06 -5.31
N GLU A 321 -16.82 11.36 -5.92
CA GLU A 321 -16.42 10.00 -5.55
C GLU A 321 -14.89 9.86 -5.57
N ASP A 322 -14.39 8.86 -4.83
CA ASP A 322 -12.96 8.58 -4.75
C ASP A 322 -12.64 7.27 -5.47
N HIS A 323 -12.27 7.36 -6.72
CA HIS A 323 -11.86 6.25 -7.58
C HIS A 323 -10.35 6.17 -7.81
N ARG A 324 -9.53 6.82 -6.92
CA ARG A 324 -8.08 6.95 -7.14
C ARG A 324 -7.36 5.64 -7.46
N LEU A 325 -7.70 4.54 -6.80
CA LEU A 325 -7.04 3.26 -7.01
C LEU A 325 -7.48 2.58 -8.31
N LEU A 326 -8.78 2.65 -8.64
CA LEU A 326 -9.30 2.17 -9.91
C LEU A 326 -8.63 2.89 -11.07
N LEU A 327 -8.62 4.21 -11.01
CA LEU A 327 -8.08 5.05 -12.09
C LEU A 327 -6.57 4.85 -12.27
N TRP A 328 -5.83 4.68 -11.17
CA TRP A 328 -4.42 4.32 -11.25
C TRP A 328 -4.22 2.95 -11.92
N SER A 329 -4.96 1.94 -11.47
CA SER A 329 -4.88 0.59 -12.06
C SER A 329 -5.24 0.60 -13.54
N TRP A 330 -6.27 1.37 -13.92
CA TRP A 330 -6.66 1.56 -15.31
C TRP A 330 -5.56 2.23 -16.13
N MET A 331 -4.97 3.31 -15.62
CA MET A 331 -3.84 3.97 -16.28
C MET A 331 -2.64 3.04 -16.46
N SER A 332 -2.29 2.29 -15.41
CA SER A 332 -1.20 1.31 -15.47
C SER A 332 -1.46 0.24 -16.53
N PHE A 333 -2.66 -0.30 -16.57
CA PHE A 333 -3.08 -1.27 -17.58
C PHE A 333 -3.00 -0.71 -19.00
N CYS A 334 -3.46 0.51 -19.19
CA CYS A 334 -3.52 1.16 -20.49
C CYS A 334 -2.12 1.51 -21.05
N HIS A 335 -1.17 1.92 -20.21
CA HIS A 335 0.19 2.26 -20.66
C HIS A 335 1.00 1.04 -21.13
N LEU A 336 0.63 -0.15 -20.72
CA LEU A 336 1.28 -1.39 -21.17
C LEU A 336 0.80 -1.90 -22.53
N ARG A 337 -0.31 -1.36 -23.02
CA ARG A 337 -0.87 -1.75 -24.33
C ARG A 337 -0.46 -0.84 -25.49
N GLN A 338 0.32 0.22 -25.20
CA GLN A 338 0.96 1.08 -26.19
C GLN A 338 2.31 0.52 -26.64
#